data_2c2c764952bf00663a69ce4b97c1b9aa
#
_entry.id   2c2c764952bf00663a69ce4b97c1b9aa
#
_cell.length_a   1.000
_cell.length_b   1.000
_cell.length_c   1.000
_cell.angle_alpha   90.00
_cell.angle_beta   90.00
_cell.angle_gamma   90.00
#
_symmetry.space_group_name_H-M   'P 1'
#
loop_
_entity.id
_entity.type
_entity.pdbx_description
1 polymer ?
#
loop_
_entity_poly.entity_id
_entity_poly.type
_entity_poly.pdbx_seq_one_letter_code
_entity_poly.pdbx_strand_id
1 'polypeptide(L)'
;MALYNDDKDFRDFVHKNADNIYRDNNAEINFNFTQEQESSLNNGEIVEYNQYLIFKNSNNTIRQLLKLSNAIGETDDFDAKIGLRKIRGDWWGSFYKDMMNINKEANLVWKAGKKPERLIKDILEISTNENDLVLDFFAGSGTTCAVAHKMKRRYIGIEQMDYIETITKERLKKS
;
A
#
# COMPACT_ATOMS: atom_id res chain seq x y z
N MET A 1 -18.95 -3.84 1.74
CA MET A 1 -17.81 -3.38 2.55
C MET A 1 -18.17 -3.19 4.02
N ALA A 2 -19.29 -2.56 4.38
CA ALA A 2 -19.69 -2.43 5.79
C ALA A 2 -19.77 -3.79 6.52
N LEU A 3 -20.47 -4.77 5.99
CA LEU A 3 -20.56 -6.12 6.56
C LEU A 3 -19.21 -6.79 6.83
N TYR A 4 -18.24 -6.60 5.94
CA TYR A 4 -16.92 -7.21 6.09
C TYR A 4 -16.13 -6.62 7.28
N ASN A 5 -16.30 -5.34 7.59
CA ASN A 5 -15.60 -4.69 8.70
C ASN A 5 -16.27 -4.94 10.05
N ASP A 6 -17.58 -5.11 10.06
CA ASP A 6 -18.38 -5.13 11.29
C ASP A 6 -18.74 -6.55 11.76
N ASP A 7 -18.69 -7.54 10.87
CA ASP A 7 -19.06 -8.92 11.15
C ASP A 7 -17.83 -9.84 11.08
N LYS A 8 -17.42 -10.37 12.23
CA LYS A 8 -16.28 -11.28 12.35
C LYS A 8 -16.52 -12.60 11.62
N ASP A 9 -17.70 -13.17 11.73
CA ASP A 9 -18.01 -14.47 11.14
C ASP A 9 -18.03 -14.39 9.63
N PHE A 10 -18.51 -13.26 9.10
CA PHE A 10 -18.43 -12.98 7.66
C PHE A 10 -16.99 -12.79 7.18
N ARG A 11 -16.13 -12.10 7.95
CA ARG A 11 -14.71 -12.01 7.63
C ARG A 11 -14.03 -13.37 7.59
N ASP A 12 -14.24 -14.18 8.62
CA ASP A 12 -13.65 -15.51 8.73
C ASP A 12 -14.10 -16.41 7.57
N PHE A 13 -15.40 -16.33 7.20
CA PHE A 13 -15.92 -17.02 6.00
C PHE A 13 -15.22 -16.56 4.72
N VAL A 14 -15.10 -15.25 4.51
CA VAL A 14 -14.44 -14.69 3.32
C VAL A 14 -12.98 -15.11 3.25
N HIS A 15 -12.25 -15.05 4.37
CA HIS A 15 -10.84 -15.48 4.41
C HIS A 15 -10.69 -16.97 4.10
N LYS A 16 -11.51 -17.81 4.71
CA LYS A 16 -11.47 -19.26 4.50
C LYS A 16 -11.75 -19.65 3.04
N ASN A 17 -12.56 -18.86 2.35
CA ASN A 17 -13.01 -19.14 0.98
C ASN A 17 -12.37 -18.22 -0.08
N ALA A 18 -11.41 -17.39 0.29
CA ALA A 18 -10.85 -16.36 -0.58
C ALA A 18 -10.24 -16.90 -1.90
N ASP A 19 -9.72 -18.12 -1.89
CA ASP A 19 -9.19 -18.80 -3.08
C ASP A 19 -10.27 -19.29 -4.04
N ASN A 20 -11.50 -19.43 -3.55
CA ASN A 20 -12.66 -19.91 -4.31
C ASN A 20 -13.62 -18.77 -4.68
N ILE A 21 -13.37 -17.57 -4.21
CA ILE A 21 -14.15 -16.37 -4.54
C ILE A 21 -13.37 -15.56 -5.57
N TYR A 22 -14.04 -15.23 -6.66
CA TYR A 22 -13.46 -14.45 -7.74
C TYR A 22 -14.18 -13.11 -7.88
N ARG A 23 -13.41 -12.10 -8.27
CA ARG A 23 -13.95 -10.83 -8.73
C ARG A 23 -13.62 -10.64 -10.20
N ASP A 24 -14.48 -9.99 -10.94
CA ASP A 24 -14.18 -9.58 -12.30
C ASP A 24 -13.40 -8.27 -12.34
N ASN A 25 -12.54 -8.14 -13.33
CA ASN A 25 -11.73 -6.95 -13.58
C ASN A 25 -11.62 -6.71 -15.09
N ASN A 26 -11.28 -5.50 -15.48
CA ASN A 26 -10.89 -5.23 -16.86
C ASN A 26 -9.65 -6.04 -17.19
N ALA A 27 -9.65 -6.68 -18.34
CA ALA A 27 -8.46 -7.33 -18.84
C ALA A 27 -7.56 -6.25 -19.50
N GLU A 28 -6.38 -6.05 -18.93
CA GLU A 28 -5.41 -5.04 -19.39
C GLU A 28 -4.37 -5.61 -20.37
N ILE A 29 -4.61 -6.81 -20.90
CA ILE A 29 -3.66 -7.55 -21.73
C ILE A 29 -4.18 -7.69 -23.14
N ASN A 30 -3.31 -7.55 -24.11
CA ASN A 30 -3.58 -7.94 -25.50
C ASN A 30 -3.52 -9.47 -25.60
N PHE A 31 -4.65 -10.09 -25.87
CA PHE A 31 -4.77 -11.54 -25.98
C PHE A 31 -4.62 -11.99 -27.43
N ASN A 32 -3.83 -13.03 -27.64
CA ASN A 32 -3.79 -13.78 -28.89
C ASN A 32 -4.39 -15.16 -28.64
N PHE A 33 -5.70 -15.25 -28.70
CA PHE A 33 -6.42 -16.52 -28.48
C PHE A 33 -6.26 -17.46 -29.66
N THR A 34 -6.23 -18.76 -29.37
CA THR A 34 -6.40 -19.81 -30.38
C THR A 34 -7.87 -19.86 -30.81
N GLN A 35 -8.15 -20.49 -31.97
CA GLN A 35 -9.52 -20.68 -32.45
C GLN A 35 -10.42 -21.43 -31.46
N GLU A 36 -9.83 -22.40 -30.73
CA GLU A 36 -10.51 -23.16 -29.68
C GLU A 36 -10.90 -22.25 -28.52
N GLN A 37 -9.93 -21.45 -28.02
CA GLN A 37 -10.17 -20.49 -26.96
C GLN A 37 -11.20 -19.43 -27.31
N GLU A 38 -11.17 -18.92 -28.53
CA GLU A 38 -12.20 -17.99 -29.03
C GLU A 38 -13.59 -18.62 -29.08
N SER A 39 -13.67 -19.88 -29.52
CA SER A 39 -14.93 -20.62 -29.53
C SER A 39 -15.50 -20.80 -28.13
N SER A 40 -14.67 -21.23 -27.17
CA SER A 40 -15.06 -21.39 -25.77
C SER A 40 -15.53 -20.07 -25.16
N LEU A 41 -14.79 -18.97 -25.38
CA LEU A 41 -15.19 -17.64 -24.91
C LEU A 41 -16.54 -17.18 -25.51
N ASN A 42 -16.80 -17.49 -26.78
CA ASN A 42 -18.07 -17.16 -27.45
C ASN A 42 -19.23 -18.01 -26.92
N ASN A 43 -18.96 -19.22 -26.45
CA ASN A 43 -19.93 -20.09 -25.78
C ASN A 43 -20.18 -19.70 -24.31
N GLY A 44 -19.50 -18.67 -23.78
CA GLY A 44 -19.66 -18.22 -22.41
C GLY A 44 -18.83 -19.01 -21.39
N GLU A 45 -17.87 -19.79 -21.86
CA GLU A 45 -16.96 -20.56 -21.00
C GLU A 45 -15.83 -19.67 -20.46
N ILE A 46 -15.25 -20.10 -19.33
CA ILE A 46 -14.06 -19.49 -18.77
C ILE A 46 -12.84 -20.18 -19.39
N VAL A 47 -11.95 -19.42 -19.96
CA VAL A 47 -10.74 -19.89 -20.61
C VAL A 47 -9.51 -19.52 -19.78
N GLU A 48 -8.62 -20.47 -19.59
CA GLU A 48 -7.30 -20.20 -19.03
C GLU A 48 -6.37 -19.69 -20.13
N TYR A 49 -5.81 -18.49 -19.92
CA TYR A 49 -4.80 -17.88 -20.79
C TYR A 49 -3.59 -17.52 -19.96
N ASN A 50 -2.51 -18.24 -20.14
CA ASN A 50 -1.32 -18.20 -19.27
C ASN A 50 -1.73 -18.52 -17.81
N GLN A 51 -1.68 -17.54 -16.95
CA GLN A 51 -2.05 -17.67 -15.52
C GLN A 51 -3.38 -16.97 -15.19
N TYR A 52 -4.10 -16.48 -16.23
CA TYR A 52 -5.32 -15.69 -16.09
C TYR A 52 -6.54 -16.50 -16.46
N LEU A 53 -7.60 -16.37 -15.71
CA LEU A 53 -8.93 -16.88 -16.05
C LEU A 53 -9.69 -15.76 -16.75
N ILE A 54 -10.07 -16.01 -18.00
CA ILE A 54 -10.67 -15.03 -18.90
C ILE A 54 -12.09 -15.48 -19.27
N PHE A 55 -13.00 -14.55 -19.37
CA PHE A 55 -14.37 -14.79 -19.83
C PHE A 55 -14.91 -13.59 -20.60
N LYS A 56 -16.00 -13.77 -21.31
CA LYS A 56 -16.78 -12.69 -21.91
C LYS A 56 -18.00 -12.39 -21.05
N ASN A 57 -18.21 -11.12 -20.74
CA ASN A 57 -19.41 -10.69 -20.03
C ASN A 57 -20.63 -10.57 -21.01
N SER A 58 -21.79 -10.23 -20.46
CA SER A 58 -23.03 -10.04 -21.25
C SER A 58 -22.92 -8.99 -22.38
N ASN A 59 -21.98 -8.07 -22.27
CA ASN A 59 -21.71 -7.05 -23.30
C ASN A 59 -20.60 -7.48 -24.27
N ASN A 60 -20.28 -8.77 -24.31
CA ASN A 60 -19.23 -9.34 -25.16
C ASN A 60 -17.83 -8.75 -24.94
N THR A 61 -17.61 -8.17 -23.75
CA THR A 61 -16.32 -7.60 -23.37
C THR A 61 -15.49 -8.66 -22.65
N ILE A 62 -14.22 -8.75 -23.02
CA ILE A 62 -13.26 -9.65 -22.37
C ILE A 62 -12.97 -9.14 -20.96
N ARG A 63 -13.14 -10.02 -19.98
CA ARG A 63 -12.93 -9.77 -18.56
C ARG A 63 -11.99 -10.79 -17.98
N GLN A 64 -11.31 -10.41 -16.91
CA GLN A 64 -10.41 -11.26 -16.16
C GLN A 64 -11.00 -11.56 -14.78
N LEU A 65 -10.93 -12.83 -14.36
CA LEU A 65 -11.26 -13.25 -13.02
C LEU A 65 -10.00 -13.23 -12.14
N LEU A 66 -10.08 -12.52 -11.04
CA LEU A 66 -9.02 -12.45 -10.04
C LEU A 66 -9.50 -13.11 -8.75
N LYS A 67 -8.69 -14.03 -8.21
CA LYS A 67 -8.98 -14.61 -6.89
C LYS A 67 -9.03 -13.51 -5.83
N LEU A 68 -9.98 -13.63 -4.94
CA LEU A 68 -10.14 -12.67 -3.85
C LEU A 68 -8.94 -12.71 -2.89
N SER A 69 -8.31 -13.88 -2.70
CA SER A 69 -7.09 -14.03 -1.92
C SER A 69 -5.94 -13.13 -2.38
N ASN A 70 -5.84 -12.86 -3.68
CA ASN A 70 -4.83 -11.95 -4.23
C ASN A 70 -5.12 -10.47 -3.93
N ALA A 71 -6.33 -10.16 -3.53
CA ALA A 71 -6.77 -8.79 -3.30
C ALA A 71 -7.02 -8.46 -1.82
N ILE A 72 -7.01 -9.46 -0.95
CA ILE A 72 -7.17 -9.28 0.50
C ILE A 72 -5.80 -9.15 1.16
N GLY A 73 -5.69 -8.26 2.11
CA GLY A 73 -4.50 -8.10 2.94
C GLY A 73 -4.69 -7.02 3.99
N GLU A 74 -3.71 -6.87 4.86
CA GLU A 74 -3.71 -5.77 5.81
C GLU A 74 -3.66 -4.43 5.07
N THR A 75 -4.47 -3.49 5.54
CA THR A 75 -4.48 -2.12 5.04
C THR A 75 -3.63 -1.25 5.94
N ASP A 76 -2.91 -0.30 5.35
CA ASP A 76 -2.08 0.68 6.07
C ASP A 76 -2.90 1.76 6.81
N ASP A 77 -4.20 1.57 6.98
CA ASP A 77 -4.99 2.48 7.78
C ASP A 77 -4.62 2.37 9.26
N PHE A 78 -4.78 3.45 10.02
CA PHE A 78 -4.42 3.59 11.44
C PHE A 78 -4.86 2.42 12.33
N ASP A 79 -5.92 1.75 11.95
CA ASP A 79 -6.33 0.46 12.50
C ASP A 79 -6.05 -0.58 11.42
N ALA A 80 -4.99 -1.35 11.57
CA ALA A 80 -4.66 -2.44 10.64
C ALA A 80 -5.89 -3.35 10.46
N LYS A 81 -6.64 -3.08 9.40
CA LYS A 81 -7.84 -3.83 9.05
C LYS A 81 -7.54 -4.65 7.82
N ILE A 82 -7.94 -5.89 7.83
CA ILE A 82 -7.90 -6.70 6.63
C ILE A 82 -8.94 -6.15 5.66
N GLY A 83 -8.50 -5.83 4.47
CA GLY A 83 -9.34 -5.22 3.43
C GLY A 83 -8.86 -5.54 2.03
N LEU A 84 -9.51 -4.96 1.04
CA LEU A 84 -9.09 -5.10 -0.34
C LEU A 84 -7.83 -4.27 -0.60
N ARG A 85 -6.77 -4.94 -1.01
CA ARG A 85 -5.55 -4.27 -1.47
C ARG A 85 -5.83 -3.49 -2.75
N LYS A 86 -5.30 -2.30 -2.81
CA LYS A 86 -5.24 -1.51 -4.04
C LYS A 86 -3.78 -1.33 -4.43
N ILE A 87 -3.51 -1.43 -5.72
CA ILE A 87 -2.21 -1.00 -6.24
C ILE A 87 -2.07 0.49 -5.91
N ARG A 88 -0.98 0.85 -5.26
CA ARG A 88 -0.66 2.25 -4.99
C ARG A 88 -0.21 2.89 -6.29
N GLY A 89 -0.99 3.83 -6.78
CA GLY A 89 -0.64 4.65 -7.94
C GLY A 89 0.18 5.89 -7.53
N ASP A 90 0.17 6.89 -8.36
CA ASP A 90 0.80 8.21 -8.15
C ASP A 90 0.06 9.09 -7.14
N TRP A 91 -1.20 8.79 -6.85
CA TRP A 91 -2.01 9.48 -5.85
C TRP A 91 -1.92 8.81 -4.48
N TRP A 92 -1.24 9.45 -3.55
CA TRP A 92 -1.06 9.00 -2.17
C TRP A 92 -1.99 9.79 -1.23
N GLY A 93 -3.25 9.49 -1.30
CA GLY A 93 -4.32 10.15 -0.55
C GLY A 93 -4.30 9.99 0.94
N SER A 94 -4.91 10.01 1.82
CA SER A 94 -5.06 9.66 3.24
C SER A 94 -4.08 10.32 4.23
N PHE A 95 -2.89 10.75 3.83
CA PHE A 95 -1.90 11.38 4.73
C PHE A 95 -2.33 12.74 5.29
N TYR A 96 -3.36 13.38 4.73
CA TYR A 96 -3.89 14.64 5.25
C TYR A 96 -4.38 14.52 6.71
N LYS A 97 -4.86 13.33 7.11
CA LYS A 97 -5.30 13.06 8.48
C LYS A 97 -4.12 13.10 9.46
N ASP A 98 -2.95 12.67 9.02
CA ASP A 98 -1.74 12.68 9.83
C ASP A 98 -1.24 14.09 10.07
N MET A 99 -1.47 15.00 9.12
CA MET A 99 -1.12 16.40 9.24
C MET A 99 -1.85 17.11 10.40
N MET A 100 -3.06 16.67 10.75
CA MET A 100 -3.81 17.22 11.88
C MET A 100 -3.14 16.92 13.22
N ASN A 101 -2.37 15.83 13.32
CA ASN A 101 -1.69 15.40 14.54
C ASN A 101 -0.16 15.47 14.43
N ILE A 102 0.36 16.12 13.39
CA ILE A 102 1.78 16.12 13.05
C ILE A 102 2.69 16.54 14.22
N ASN A 103 2.23 17.47 15.07
CA ASN A 103 3.00 17.93 16.22
C ASN A 103 3.00 16.94 17.38
N LYS A 104 2.11 15.94 17.40
CA LYS A 104 2.12 14.87 18.40
C LYS A 104 3.21 13.83 18.14
N GLU A 105 3.65 13.71 16.90
CA GLU A 105 4.75 12.83 16.56
C GLU A 105 6.05 13.31 17.25
N ALA A 106 6.64 12.43 18.05
CA ALA A 106 7.81 12.70 18.88
C ALA A 106 7.66 13.88 19.88
N ASN A 107 6.43 14.33 20.18
CA ASN A 107 6.15 15.53 20.98
C ASN A 107 6.98 16.74 20.54
N LEU A 108 7.10 16.93 19.24
CA LEU A 108 7.93 17.95 18.62
C LEU A 108 7.08 19.04 17.99
N VAL A 109 7.17 20.25 18.52
CA VAL A 109 6.58 21.43 17.89
C VAL A 109 7.50 21.91 16.77
N TRP A 110 6.97 21.87 15.54
CA TRP A 110 7.67 22.33 14.36
C TRP A 110 6.83 23.37 13.63
N LYS A 111 7.44 24.48 13.22
CA LYS A 111 6.68 25.64 12.71
C LYS A 111 5.93 25.36 11.40
N ALA A 112 6.55 24.67 10.45
CA ALA A 112 5.91 24.32 9.18
C ALA A 112 6.73 23.25 8.41
N GLY A 113 6.05 22.48 7.55
CA GLY A 113 6.73 21.59 6.61
C GLY A 113 7.16 20.22 7.13
N LYS A 114 6.88 19.89 8.41
CA LYS A 114 7.11 18.52 8.92
C LYS A 114 6.30 17.53 8.11
N LYS A 115 6.92 16.42 7.71
CA LYS A 115 6.26 15.33 7.01
C LYS A 115 5.79 14.28 8.00
N PRO A 116 4.62 13.62 7.77
CA PRO A 116 4.15 12.54 8.63
C PRO A 116 5.10 11.35 8.58
N GLU A 117 5.35 10.73 9.73
CA GLU A 117 6.19 9.53 9.80
C GLU A 117 5.62 8.38 8.96
N ARG A 118 4.29 8.24 8.87
CA ARG A 118 3.64 7.21 8.07
C ARG A 118 3.97 7.34 6.58
N LEU A 119 3.99 8.57 6.04
CA LEU A 119 4.37 8.80 4.65
C LEU A 119 5.82 8.36 4.39
N ILE A 120 6.73 8.72 5.28
CA ILE A 120 8.14 8.35 5.14
C ILE A 120 8.33 6.84 5.33
N LYS A 121 7.59 6.23 6.25
CA LYS A 121 7.57 4.77 6.43
C LYS A 121 7.22 4.07 5.12
N ASP A 122 6.13 4.45 4.48
CA ASP A 122 5.69 3.86 3.22
C ASP A 122 6.75 4.01 2.11
N ILE A 123 7.39 5.19 2.03
CA ILE A 123 8.47 5.43 1.06
C ILE A 123 9.65 4.49 1.31
N LEU A 124 10.09 4.38 2.56
CA LEU A 124 11.23 3.52 2.92
C LEU A 124 10.91 2.04 2.76
N GLU A 125 9.68 1.63 3.01
CA GLU A 125 9.24 0.25 2.87
C GLU A 125 9.29 -0.24 1.41
N ILE A 126 8.91 0.60 0.46
CA ILE A 126 8.92 0.25 -0.97
C ILE A 126 10.30 0.44 -1.64
N SER A 127 11.21 1.17 -1.02
CA SER A 127 12.50 1.55 -1.64
C SER A 127 13.73 0.97 -0.97
N THR A 128 13.61 0.40 0.25
CA THR A 128 14.75 -0.07 1.05
C THR A 128 14.43 -1.34 1.81
N ASN A 129 15.50 -2.07 2.20
CA ASN A 129 15.46 -3.20 3.12
C ASN A 129 16.07 -2.84 4.47
N GLU A 130 15.94 -3.70 5.49
CA GLU A 130 16.66 -3.55 6.76
C GLU A 130 18.18 -3.45 6.51
N ASN A 131 18.84 -2.60 7.27
CA ASN A 131 20.28 -2.27 7.18
C ASN A 131 20.72 -1.47 5.95
N ASP A 132 19.83 -1.13 5.02
CA ASP A 132 20.16 -0.19 3.95
C ASP A 132 20.48 1.20 4.50
N LEU A 133 21.19 1.99 3.72
CA LEU A 133 21.55 3.36 4.08
C LEU A 133 20.60 4.37 3.45
N VAL A 134 19.95 5.15 4.29
CA VAL A 134 19.05 6.24 3.89
C VAL A 134 19.78 7.58 4.06
N LEU A 135 19.75 8.41 3.05
CA LEU A 135 20.36 9.73 3.06
C LEU A 135 19.29 10.81 2.87
N ASP A 136 19.26 11.79 3.77
CA ASP A 136 18.39 12.98 3.68
C ASP A 136 19.25 14.24 3.75
N PHE A 137 19.33 14.98 2.64
CA PHE A 137 20.12 16.21 2.54
C PHE A 137 19.48 17.41 3.23
N PHE A 138 18.22 17.34 3.54
CA PHE A 138 17.43 18.40 4.14
C PHE A 138 16.66 17.85 5.34
N ALA A 139 17.40 17.32 6.31
CA ALA A 139 16.83 16.55 7.42
C ALA A 139 15.71 17.27 8.17
N GLY A 140 15.74 18.59 8.21
CA GLY A 140 14.70 19.41 8.83
C GLY A 140 14.42 18.98 10.26
N SER A 141 13.17 18.58 10.52
CA SER A 141 12.79 18.02 11.83
C SER A 141 13.28 16.60 12.08
N GLY A 142 14.02 15.97 11.15
CA GLY A 142 14.57 14.63 11.28
C GLY A 142 13.57 13.48 11.08
N THR A 143 12.47 13.72 10.39
CA THR A 143 11.43 12.69 10.21
C THR A 143 11.99 11.46 9.48
N THR A 144 12.71 11.66 8.37
CA THR A 144 13.31 10.56 7.60
C THR A 144 14.26 9.73 8.45
N CYS A 145 15.16 10.38 9.18
CA CYS A 145 16.12 9.72 10.04
C CYS A 145 15.43 8.94 11.18
N ALA A 146 14.40 9.52 11.79
CA ALA A 146 13.65 8.89 12.87
C ALA A 146 12.91 7.63 12.37
N VAL A 147 12.29 7.70 11.20
CA VAL A 147 11.60 6.55 10.60
C VAL A 147 12.59 5.48 10.16
N ALA A 148 13.70 5.86 9.54
CA ALA A 148 14.77 4.93 9.17
C ALA A 148 15.31 4.18 10.41
N HIS A 149 15.51 4.88 11.52
CA HIS A 149 15.92 4.28 12.79
C HIS A 149 14.90 3.24 13.28
N LYS A 150 13.62 3.63 13.37
CA LYS A 150 12.54 2.73 13.81
C LYS A 150 12.38 1.49 12.93
N MET A 151 12.68 1.63 11.64
CA MET A 151 12.63 0.55 10.66
C MET A 151 13.94 -0.23 10.51
N LYS A 152 14.93 0.00 11.38
CA LYS A 152 16.26 -0.65 11.36
C LYS A 152 17.06 -0.39 10.09
N ARG A 153 16.91 0.79 9.49
CA ARG A 153 17.79 1.29 8.44
C ARG A 153 18.87 2.15 9.03
N ARG A 154 20.05 2.14 8.42
CA ARG A 154 21.09 3.14 8.73
C ARG A 154 20.69 4.46 8.06
N TYR A 155 21.13 5.57 8.64
CA TYR A 155 20.78 6.87 8.07
C TYR A 155 21.88 7.90 8.23
N ILE A 156 21.89 8.85 7.30
CA ILE A 156 22.67 10.08 7.35
C ILE A 156 21.70 11.23 7.09
N GLY A 157 21.59 12.15 8.03
CA GLY A 157 20.83 13.40 7.88
C GLY A 157 21.77 14.57 7.80
N ILE A 158 21.58 15.44 6.82
CA ILE A 158 22.34 16.70 6.64
C ILE A 158 21.36 17.85 6.78
N GLU A 159 21.73 18.83 7.57
CA GLU A 159 20.96 20.06 7.76
C GLU A 159 21.94 21.21 8.02
N GLN A 160 21.75 22.33 7.35
CA GLN A 160 22.63 23.48 7.49
C GLN A 160 22.27 24.42 8.64
N MET A 161 21.05 24.29 9.15
CA MET A 161 20.51 25.18 10.19
C MET A 161 20.84 24.68 11.60
N ASP A 162 21.08 25.56 12.52
CA ASP A 162 21.47 25.26 13.91
C ASP A 162 20.46 24.38 14.67
N TYR A 163 19.21 24.35 14.23
CA TYR A 163 18.20 23.48 14.86
C TYR A 163 18.51 21.97 14.71
N ILE A 164 19.46 21.59 13.88
CA ILE A 164 19.92 20.19 13.81
C ILE A 164 20.35 19.70 15.19
N GLU A 165 21.02 20.54 15.98
CA GLU A 165 21.51 20.19 17.31
C GLU A 165 20.39 20.21 18.36
N THR A 166 19.46 21.15 18.26
CA THR A 166 18.47 21.42 19.32
C THR A 166 17.14 20.69 19.10
N ILE A 167 16.78 20.39 17.86
CA ILE A 167 15.50 19.79 17.49
C ILE A 167 15.69 18.41 16.87
N THR A 168 16.42 18.33 15.77
CA THR A 168 16.59 17.10 14.99
C THR A 168 17.24 16.00 15.82
N LYS A 169 18.36 16.33 16.45
CA LYS A 169 19.13 15.41 17.32
C LYS A 169 18.32 14.98 18.55
N GLU A 170 17.58 15.91 19.16
CA GLU A 170 16.73 15.58 20.31
C GLU A 170 15.56 14.68 19.94
N ARG A 171 15.01 14.82 18.73
CA ARG A 171 14.03 13.88 18.20
C ARG A 171 14.60 12.47 18.07
N LEU A 172 15.79 12.35 17.49
CA LEU A 172 16.43 11.05 17.28
C LEU A 172 16.75 10.33 18.60
N LYS A 173 17.08 11.07 19.66
CA LYS A 173 17.26 10.48 21.00
C LYS A 173 15.97 9.89 21.59
N LYS A 174 14.80 10.33 21.11
CA LYS A 174 13.49 9.90 21.59
C LYS A 174 12.83 8.88 20.66
N SER A 175 13.46 8.59 19.53
CA SER A 175 12.96 7.62 18.53
C SER A 175 13.47 6.23 18.84
#